data_4b886bf64d62cd85b150ac74ac8e37c1
#
_entry.id   4b886bf64d62cd85b150ac74ac8e37c1
#
_cell.length_a   1.000
_cell.length_b   1.000
_cell.length_c   1.000
_cell.angle_alpha   90.00
_cell.angle_beta   90.00
_cell.angle_gamma   90.00
#
_symmetry.space_group_name_H-M   'P 1'
#
loop_
_entity.id
_entity.type
_entity.pdbx_description
1 polymer ?
#
loop_
_entity_poly.entity_id
_entity_poly.type
_entity_poly.pdbx_seq_one_letter_code
_entity_poly.pdbx_strand_id
1 'polypeptide(L)'
;MASEIAIAKFKDVADGLQHGQFSIGERENVIGLDGLDSVYKDLLDRPITITLGLIGPDGRVNLTPMWFDYEGDRVLINTAAHRRKCGWIRNNPQLTLLIVNPDNPYHWVQIKCTVEREELEDAPDGDLVTRQLDKIWKKYTGNEPPYGLRDPVIDEKRVLFVCRIDRVATFGKP
;
A
#
# COMPACT_ATOMS: atom_id res chain seq x y z
N MET A 1 -7.11 -18.66 -3.15
CA MET A 1 -5.80 -18.95 -2.50
C MET A 1 -4.91 -17.76 -2.79
N ALA A 2 -4.15 -17.27 -1.78
CA ALA A 2 -3.21 -16.18 -1.99
C ALA A 2 -2.09 -16.60 -2.95
N SER A 3 -1.67 -15.70 -3.84
CA SER A 3 -0.63 -15.95 -4.81
C SER A 3 0.77 -15.85 -4.22
N GLU A 4 1.73 -16.42 -4.91
CA GLU A 4 3.14 -16.29 -4.59
C GLU A 4 3.65 -14.88 -4.89
N ILE A 5 4.37 -14.29 -3.94
CA ILE A 5 4.91 -12.92 -4.02
C ILE A 5 6.43 -13.00 -3.97
N ALA A 6 7.10 -12.38 -4.96
CA ALA A 6 8.55 -12.25 -4.98
C ALA A 6 9.02 -11.13 -4.04
N ILE A 7 9.96 -11.46 -3.16
CA ILE A 7 10.56 -10.54 -2.21
C ILE A 7 12.04 -10.37 -2.49
N ALA A 8 12.51 -9.12 -2.52
CA ALA A 8 13.91 -8.76 -2.56
C ALA A 8 14.31 -8.11 -1.22
N LYS A 9 15.21 -8.76 -0.48
CA LYS A 9 15.79 -8.21 0.76
C LYS A 9 17.05 -7.44 0.41
N PHE A 10 17.05 -6.14 0.62
CA PHE A 10 18.24 -5.31 0.47
C PHE A 10 19.14 -5.45 1.70
N LYS A 11 20.45 -5.49 1.45
CA LYS A 11 21.48 -5.51 2.50
C LYS A 11 22.44 -4.34 2.31
N ASP A 12 22.97 -3.85 3.40
CA ASP A 12 23.98 -2.79 3.43
C ASP A 12 25.23 -3.17 4.27
N VAL A 13 26.03 -2.18 4.61
CA VAL A 13 27.24 -2.36 5.43
C VAL A 13 26.92 -2.94 6.81
N ALA A 14 25.74 -2.61 7.39
CA ALA A 14 25.31 -3.16 8.68
C ALA A 14 25.02 -4.67 8.60
N ASP A 15 24.72 -5.19 7.41
CA ASP A 15 24.53 -6.62 7.14
C ASP A 15 25.85 -7.34 6.75
N GLY A 16 27.01 -6.70 6.94
CA GLY A 16 28.33 -7.27 6.69
C GLY A 16 28.87 -7.06 5.29
N LEU A 17 28.27 -6.20 4.46
CA LEU A 17 28.81 -5.81 3.17
C LEU A 17 29.98 -4.83 3.34
N GLN A 18 31.00 -4.95 2.48
CA GLN A 18 32.09 -4.00 2.45
C GLN A 18 31.65 -2.71 1.75
N HIS A 19 32.22 -1.59 2.17
CA HIS A 19 31.97 -0.30 1.53
C HIS A 19 32.16 -0.35 0.01
N GLY A 20 31.16 0.11 -0.72
CA GLY A 20 31.13 0.06 -2.20
C GLY A 20 30.59 -1.25 -2.79
N GLN A 21 30.27 -2.24 -1.97
CA GLN A 21 29.54 -3.42 -2.44
C GLN A 21 28.03 -3.14 -2.44
N PHE A 22 27.40 -3.44 -3.56
CA PHE A 22 25.94 -3.45 -3.68
C PHE A 22 25.46 -4.89 -3.69
N SER A 23 24.58 -5.24 -2.79
CA SER A 23 23.87 -6.51 -2.85
C SER A 23 22.36 -6.28 -2.75
N ILE A 24 21.66 -6.71 -3.79
CA ILE A 24 20.30 -7.16 -3.60
C ILE A 24 20.46 -8.50 -2.89
N GLY A 25 20.25 -8.53 -1.58
CA GLY A 25 20.43 -9.70 -0.76
C GLY A 25 19.65 -10.91 -1.24
N GLU A 26 19.05 -11.64 -0.35
CA GLU A 26 18.27 -12.83 -0.67
C GLU A 26 17.02 -12.49 -1.47
N ARG A 27 16.70 -13.34 -2.44
CA ARG A 27 15.40 -13.36 -3.09
C ARG A 27 14.65 -14.58 -2.58
N GLU A 28 13.42 -14.36 -2.16
CA GLU A 28 12.53 -15.43 -1.74
C GLU A 28 11.13 -15.21 -2.31
N ASN A 29 10.31 -16.24 -2.28
CA ASN A 29 8.88 -16.16 -2.57
C ASN A 29 8.10 -16.51 -1.32
N VAL A 30 7.04 -15.75 -1.05
CA VAL A 30 6.12 -16.02 0.06
C VAL A 30 4.68 -16.10 -0.45
N ILE A 31 3.83 -16.76 0.30
CA ILE A 31 2.40 -16.85 -0.02
C ILE A 31 1.66 -15.69 0.65
N GLY A 32 1.23 -14.73 -0.14
CA GLY A 32 0.57 -13.52 0.37
C GLY A 32 1.47 -12.65 1.24
N LEU A 33 0.99 -11.51 1.70
CA LEU A 33 1.71 -10.63 2.63
C LEU A 33 1.82 -11.21 4.04
N ASP A 34 0.95 -12.15 4.39
CA ASP A 34 1.04 -12.87 5.66
C ASP A 34 2.28 -13.76 5.78
N GLY A 35 2.89 -14.13 4.65
CA GLY A 35 4.14 -14.86 4.59
C GLY A 35 5.40 -14.01 4.77
N LEU A 36 5.28 -12.68 4.89
CA LEU A 36 6.41 -11.81 5.19
C LEU A 36 6.99 -12.11 6.58
N ASP A 37 8.30 -11.92 6.72
CA ASP A 37 8.94 -11.88 8.03
C ASP A 37 8.21 -10.90 8.95
N SER A 38 7.98 -11.32 10.20
CA SER A 38 7.17 -10.60 11.20
C SER A 38 7.60 -9.15 11.39
N VAL A 39 8.89 -8.83 11.28
CA VAL A 39 9.41 -7.48 11.44
C VAL A 39 8.94 -6.53 10.33
N TYR A 40 8.72 -7.05 9.13
CA TYR A 40 8.19 -6.27 8.01
C TYR A 40 6.66 -6.28 7.98
N LYS A 41 6.05 -7.42 8.37
CA LYS A 41 4.59 -7.50 8.51
C LYS A 41 4.07 -6.51 9.53
N ASP A 42 4.80 -6.29 10.63
CA ASP A 42 4.48 -5.27 11.65
C ASP A 42 4.28 -3.88 11.02
N LEU A 43 5.12 -3.50 10.04
CA LEU A 43 4.97 -2.21 9.35
C LEU A 43 3.67 -2.11 8.54
N LEU A 44 3.16 -3.23 8.04
CA LEU A 44 1.89 -3.26 7.29
C LEU A 44 0.69 -3.20 8.23
N ASP A 45 0.79 -3.82 9.40
CA ASP A 45 -0.29 -3.95 10.37
C ASP A 45 -0.49 -2.68 11.21
N ARG A 46 0.59 -1.94 11.48
CA ARG A 46 0.54 -0.67 12.21
C ARG A 46 -0.14 0.44 11.40
N PRO A 47 -0.73 1.45 12.06
CA PRO A 47 -1.35 2.61 11.40
C PRO A 47 -0.31 3.60 10.84
N ILE A 48 0.64 3.11 10.07
CA ILE A 48 1.69 3.93 9.46
C ILE A 48 1.16 4.53 8.16
N THR A 49 1.21 5.86 8.05
CA THR A 49 0.91 6.55 6.81
C THR A 49 1.94 6.18 5.74
N ILE A 50 1.46 5.66 4.62
CA ILE A 50 2.31 5.28 3.50
C ILE A 50 2.58 6.46 2.56
N THR A 51 3.64 6.34 1.77
CA THR A 51 3.82 7.15 0.56
C THR A 51 3.36 6.35 -0.64
N LEU A 52 2.31 6.84 -1.31
CA LEU A 52 1.82 6.29 -2.58
C LEU A 52 2.46 7.01 -3.76
N GLY A 53 3.13 6.28 -4.63
CA GLY A 53 3.72 6.74 -5.88
C GLY A 53 2.84 6.36 -7.08
N LEU A 54 2.50 7.36 -7.90
CA LEU A 54 1.71 7.25 -9.13
C LEU A 54 2.43 7.96 -10.27
N ILE A 55 2.22 7.51 -11.50
CA ILE A 55 2.67 8.24 -12.69
C ILE A 55 1.59 9.24 -13.11
N GLY A 56 1.94 10.52 -13.09
CA GLY A 56 1.06 11.59 -13.55
C GLY A 56 0.99 11.68 -15.07
N PRO A 57 0.09 12.53 -15.60
CA PRO A 57 -0.11 12.71 -17.05
C PRO A 57 1.11 13.33 -17.75
N ASP A 58 2.00 13.97 -17.01
CA ASP A 58 3.27 14.51 -17.50
C ASP A 58 4.44 13.50 -17.46
N GLY A 59 4.15 12.24 -17.12
CA GLY A 59 5.14 11.16 -16.98
C GLY A 59 5.96 11.22 -15.69
N ARG A 60 5.70 12.17 -14.81
CA ARG A 60 6.41 12.29 -13.53
C ARG A 60 5.76 11.48 -12.43
N VAL A 61 6.58 11.06 -11.48
CA VAL A 61 6.10 10.40 -10.27
C VAL A 61 5.45 11.43 -9.35
N ASN A 62 4.20 11.18 -8.98
CA ASN A 62 3.49 11.91 -7.94
C ASN A 62 3.52 11.09 -6.65
N LEU A 63 4.01 11.69 -5.57
CA LEU A 63 4.07 11.07 -4.25
C LEU A 63 3.02 11.73 -3.35
N THR A 64 2.16 10.93 -2.74
CA THR A 64 1.16 11.43 -1.79
C THR A 64 1.10 10.56 -0.54
N PRO A 65 1.05 11.15 0.67
CA PRO A 65 0.77 10.39 1.87
C PRO A 65 -0.67 9.89 1.85
N MET A 66 -0.90 8.66 2.31
CA MET A 66 -2.25 8.13 2.49
C MET A 66 -2.29 6.93 3.42
N TRP A 67 -3.50 6.56 3.79
CA TRP A 67 -3.81 5.32 4.49
C TRP A 67 -4.04 4.20 3.50
N PHE A 68 -3.73 2.99 3.89
CA PHE A 68 -3.94 1.81 3.08
C PHE A 68 -4.36 0.61 3.93
N ASP A 69 -4.80 -0.42 3.27
CA ASP A 69 -5.00 -1.73 3.86
C ASP A 69 -4.55 -2.82 2.87
N TYR A 70 -4.52 -4.05 3.34
CA TYR A 70 -4.23 -5.20 2.50
C TYR A 70 -5.05 -6.41 2.95
N GLU A 71 -5.21 -7.37 2.08
CA GLU A 71 -5.87 -8.62 2.36
C GLU A 71 -5.23 -9.72 1.52
N GLY A 72 -4.59 -10.69 2.19
CA GLY A 72 -3.86 -11.77 1.56
C GLY A 72 -2.74 -11.26 0.66
N ASP A 73 -2.91 -11.40 -0.65
CA ASP A 73 -1.97 -10.97 -1.70
C ASP A 73 -2.45 -9.73 -2.46
N ARG A 74 -3.38 -8.97 -1.88
CA ARG A 74 -3.94 -7.74 -2.47
C ARG A 74 -3.69 -6.52 -1.60
N VAL A 75 -3.27 -5.44 -2.23
CA VAL A 75 -3.26 -4.10 -1.63
C VAL A 75 -4.59 -3.42 -1.92
N LEU A 76 -5.13 -2.73 -0.94
CA LEU A 76 -6.43 -2.07 -0.97
C LEU A 76 -6.24 -0.56 -0.83
N ILE A 77 -6.54 0.20 -1.88
CA ILE A 77 -6.41 1.66 -1.94
C ILE A 77 -7.80 2.28 -2.03
N ASN A 78 -8.28 2.85 -0.93
CA ASN A 78 -9.56 3.54 -0.88
C ASN A 78 -9.34 5.05 -0.96
N THR A 79 -10.03 5.73 -1.86
CA THR A 79 -9.92 7.18 -2.02
C THR A 79 -11.25 7.79 -2.49
N ALA A 80 -11.40 9.12 -2.36
CA ALA A 80 -12.57 9.80 -2.89
C ALA A 80 -12.54 9.81 -4.44
N ALA A 81 -13.65 9.44 -5.06
CA ALA A 81 -13.76 9.20 -6.50
C ALA A 81 -13.47 10.45 -7.35
N HIS A 82 -13.74 11.66 -6.82
CA HIS A 82 -13.49 12.93 -7.51
C HIS A 82 -12.00 13.35 -7.55
N ARG A 83 -11.12 12.68 -6.81
CA ARG A 83 -9.69 13.05 -6.76
C ARG A 83 -8.99 12.76 -8.08
N ARG A 84 -8.11 13.68 -8.51
CA ARG A 84 -7.33 13.57 -9.76
C ARG A 84 -6.56 12.25 -9.87
N LYS A 85 -6.08 11.73 -8.74
CA LYS A 85 -5.33 10.46 -8.70
C LYS A 85 -6.14 9.28 -9.26
N CYS A 86 -7.47 9.28 -9.17
CA CYS A 86 -8.30 8.22 -9.74
C CYS A 86 -8.15 8.14 -11.27
N GLY A 87 -8.14 9.29 -11.95
CA GLY A 87 -7.88 9.35 -13.39
C GLY A 87 -6.47 8.89 -13.76
N TRP A 88 -5.46 9.24 -12.94
CA TRP A 88 -4.08 8.77 -13.18
C TRP A 88 -3.95 7.27 -13.02
N ILE A 89 -4.57 6.69 -11.98
CA ILE A 89 -4.60 5.24 -11.74
C ILE A 89 -5.26 4.50 -12.90
N ARG A 90 -6.38 5.02 -13.42
CA ARG A 90 -7.09 4.41 -14.57
C ARG A 90 -6.25 4.46 -15.84
N ASN A 91 -5.46 5.51 -16.05
CA ASN A 91 -4.56 5.64 -17.21
C ASN A 91 -3.28 4.82 -17.06
N ASN A 92 -2.74 4.69 -15.84
CA ASN A 92 -1.58 3.86 -15.53
C ASN A 92 -1.84 3.11 -14.22
N PRO A 93 -2.23 1.83 -14.30
CA PRO A 93 -2.63 1.05 -13.14
C PRO A 93 -1.47 0.59 -12.23
N GLN A 94 -0.24 0.96 -12.54
CA GLN A 94 0.93 0.59 -11.76
C GLN A 94 1.15 1.56 -10.58
N LEU A 95 1.21 1.01 -9.38
CA LEU A 95 1.38 1.74 -8.13
C LEU A 95 2.65 1.30 -7.41
N THR A 96 3.23 2.20 -6.65
CA THR A 96 4.30 1.87 -5.70
C THR A 96 3.96 2.47 -4.33
N LEU A 97 3.98 1.63 -3.30
CA LEU A 97 3.79 2.02 -1.92
C LEU A 97 5.13 1.92 -1.20
N LEU A 98 5.44 2.91 -0.36
CA LEU A 98 6.56 2.87 0.57
C LEU A 98 6.04 3.05 1.99
N ILE A 99 6.32 2.08 2.84
CA ILE A 99 6.03 2.07 4.27
C ILE A 99 7.37 2.19 5.00
N VAL A 100 7.57 3.28 5.72
CA VAL A 100 8.81 3.53 6.48
C VAL A 100 8.50 3.46 7.96
N ASN A 101 9.31 2.75 8.72
CA ASN A 101 9.20 2.76 10.18
C ASN A 101 9.45 4.19 10.70
N PRO A 102 8.49 4.83 11.39
CA PRO A 102 8.65 6.19 11.89
C PRO A 102 9.77 6.31 12.94
N ASP A 103 10.10 5.21 13.62
CA ASP A 103 11.12 5.18 14.67
C ASP A 103 12.52 4.87 14.13
N ASN A 104 12.60 4.21 12.96
CA ASN A 104 13.85 3.88 12.27
C ASN A 104 13.67 3.97 10.74
N PRO A 105 14.08 5.06 10.07
CA PRO A 105 13.89 5.24 8.63
C PRO A 105 14.68 4.24 7.75
N TYR A 106 15.63 3.52 8.33
CA TYR A 106 16.35 2.42 7.66
C TYR A 106 15.62 1.07 7.75
N HIS A 107 14.42 1.05 8.31
CA HIS A 107 13.54 -0.11 8.33
C HIS A 107 12.28 0.21 7.54
N TRP A 108 12.13 -0.42 6.35
CA TRP A 108 11.03 -0.12 5.43
C TRP A 108 10.60 -1.31 4.57
N VAL A 109 9.40 -1.19 4.05
CA VAL A 109 8.83 -2.09 3.04
C VAL A 109 8.39 -1.26 1.83
N GLN A 110 8.76 -1.70 0.63
CA GLN A 110 8.23 -1.18 -0.64
C GLN A 110 7.40 -2.25 -1.33
N ILE A 111 6.20 -1.90 -1.77
CA ILE A 111 5.31 -2.78 -2.52
C ILE A 111 5.06 -2.17 -3.90
N LYS A 112 5.35 -2.92 -4.96
CA LYS A 112 4.92 -2.61 -6.32
C LYS A 112 3.72 -3.47 -6.65
N CYS A 113 2.67 -2.85 -7.15
CA CYS A 113 1.42 -3.52 -7.45
C CYS A 113 0.73 -2.92 -8.68
N THR A 114 -0.16 -3.70 -9.26
CA THR A 114 -0.97 -3.32 -10.42
C THR A 114 -2.44 -3.45 -10.08
N VAL A 115 -3.23 -2.42 -10.37
CA VAL A 115 -4.68 -2.45 -10.18
C VAL A 115 -5.29 -3.51 -11.08
N GLU A 116 -6.05 -4.43 -10.48
CA GLU A 116 -6.81 -5.46 -11.20
C GLU A 116 -8.30 -5.15 -11.26
N ARG A 117 -8.80 -4.44 -10.26
CA ARG A 117 -10.23 -4.20 -10.09
C ARG A 117 -10.48 -2.85 -9.42
N GLU A 118 -11.50 -2.16 -9.90
CA GLU A 118 -12.05 -0.94 -9.31
C GLU A 118 -13.46 -1.20 -8.84
N GLU A 119 -13.74 -0.90 -7.56
CA GLU A 119 -15.06 -1.02 -6.95
C GLU A 119 -15.59 0.37 -6.61
N LEU A 120 -16.79 0.69 -7.05
CA LEU A 120 -17.43 1.97 -6.81
C LEU A 120 -18.44 1.85 -5.67
N GLU A 121 -18.45 2.83 -4.77
CA GLU A 121 -19.35 2.84 -3.62
C GLU A 121 -20.84 2.92 -4.01
N ASP A 122 -21.16 3.56 -5.13
CA ASP A 122 -22.51 3.70 -5.69
C ASP A 122 -22.93 2.54 -6.62
N ALA A 123 -22.08 1.53 -6.80
CA ALA A 123 -22.44 0.31 -7.50
C ALA A 123 -23.34 -0.61 -6.62
N PRO A 124 -24.08 -1.57 -7.23
CA PRO A 124 -24.92 -2.49 -6.47
C PRO A 124 -24.22 -3.23 -5.32
N ASP A 125 -22.93 -3.54 -5.48
CA ASP A 125 -22.08 -4.21 -4.47
C ASP A 125 -21.16 -3.22 -3.72
N GLY A 126 -21.48 -1.93 -3.72
CA GLY A 126 -20.66 -0.83 -3.18
C GLY A 126 -20.42 -0.87 -1.67
N ASP A 127 -21.19 -1.66 -0.93
CA ASP A 127 -21.01 -1.87 0.51
C ASP A 127 -19.60 -2.32 0.90
N LEU A 128 -18.90 -3.03 -0.01
CA LEU A 128 -17.52 -3.43 0.19
C LEU A 128 -16.60 -2.23 0.36
N VAL A 129 -16.81 -1.17 -0.44
CA VAL A 129 -16.01 0.07 -0.42
C VAL A 129 -16.17 0.79 0.91
N THR A 130 -17.41 0.89 1.41
CA THR A 130 -17.71 1.51 2.71
C THR A 130 -17.15 0.70 3.87
N ARG A 131 -17.34 -0.62 3.90
CA ARG A 131 -16.80 -1.49 4.95
C ARG A 131 -15.27 -1.42 5.01
N GLN A 132 -14.60 -1.39 3.85
CA GLN A 132 -13.15 -1.29 3.79
C GLN A 132 -12.67 0.10 4.26
N LEU A 133 -13.39 1.17 3.94
CA LEU A 133 -13.12 2.52 4.45
C LEU A 133 -13.24 2.60 5.97
N ASP A 134 -14.28 2.00 6.53
CA ASP A 134 -14.52 1.93 7.97
C ASP A 134 -13.43 1.13 8.70
N LYS A 135 -12.96 0.04 8.09
CA LYS A 135 -11.82 -0.75 8.60
C LYS A 135 -10.54 0.09 8.66
N ILE A 136 -10.23 0.84 7.59
CA ILE A 136 -9.09 1.78 7.57
C ILE A 136 -9.26 2.87 8.64
N TRP A 137 -10.46 3.44 8.78
CA TRP A 137 -10.76 4.45 9.79
C TRP A 137 -10.43 3.96 11.19
N LYS A 138 -10.93 2.77 11.54
CA LYS A 138 -10.65 2.16 12.84
C LYS A 138 -9.15 1.87 13.02
N LYS A 139 -8.48 1.33 12.00
CA LYS A 139 -7.03 1.03 12.03
C LYS A 139 -6.21 2.28 12.34
N TYR A 140 -6.46 3.39 11.66
CA TYR A 140 -5.60 4.58 11.71
C TYR A 140 -5.96 5.58 12.82
N THR A 141 -7.20 5.57 13.30
CA THR A 141 -7.67 6.55 14.29
C THR A 141 -8.04 5.93 15.63
N GLY A 142 -8.29 4.63 15.68
CA GLY A 142 -8.87 3.95 16.83
C GLY A 142 -10.36 4.22 17.04
N ASN A 143 -10.97 5.10 16.23
CA ASN A 143 -12.37 5.45 16.36
C ASN A 143 -13.30 4.38 15.75
N GLU A 144 -14.49 4.24 16.30
CA GLU A 144 -15.51 3.35 15.74
C GLU A 144 -16.08 3.93 14.43
N PRO A 145 -16.54 3.07 13.52
CA PRO A 145 -17.28 3.47 12.33
C PRO A 145 -18.54 4.29 12.66
N PRO A 146 -19.04 5.10 11.71
CA PRO A 146 -18.58 5.22 10.31
C PRO A 146 -17.38 6.16 10.14
N TYR A 147 -16.73 6.08 8.97
CA TYR A 147 -15.65 7.00 8.59
C TYR A 147 -16.06 8.47 8.71
N GLY A 148 -15.34 9.22 9.53
CA GLY A 148 -15.71 10.57 9.96
C GLY A 148 -15.18 11.74 9.14
N LEU A 149 -14.42 11.50 8.05
CA LEU A 149 -13.75 12.57 7.28
C LEU A 149 -14.33 12.75 5.87
N ARG A 150 -15.60 12.40 5.64
CA ARG A 150 -16.27 12.73 4.39
C ARG A 150 -16.47 14.23 4.29
N ASP A 151 -16.32 14.77 3.07
CA ASP A 151 -16.63 16.16 2.82
C ASP A 151 -18.15 16.41 2.92
N PRO A 152 -18.61 17.25 3.86
CA PRO A 152 -20.05 17.49 4.04
C PRO A 152 -20.66 18.37 2.95
N VAL A 153 -19.85 19.04 2.12
CA VAL A 153 -20.31 19.99 1.08
C VAL A 153 -20.64 19.26 -0.22
N ILE A 154 -19.99 18.15 -0.47
CA ILE A 154 -20.20 17.33 -1.66
C ILE A 154 -20.73 15.95 -1.24
N ASP A 155 -21.54 15.33 -2.10
CA ASP A 155 -21.91 13.92 -1.95
C ASP A 155 -20.69 13.05 -2.30
N GLU A 156 -19.71 13.01 -1.38
CA GLU A 156 -18.45 12.34 -1.58
C GLU A 156 -18.67 10.83 -1.76
N LYS A 157 -18.45 10.35 -2.96
CA LYS A 157 -18.39 8.91 -3.26
C LYS A 157 -16.97 8.39 -3.16
N ARG A 158 -16.83 7.16 -2.74
CA ARG A 158 -15.53 6.48 -2.60
C ARG A 158 -15.31 5.48 -3.72
N VAL A 159 -14.05 5.20 -3.98
CA VAL A 159 -13.60 4.15 -4.89
C VAL A 159 -12.51 3.32 -4.20
N LEU A 160 -12.61 2.02 -4.36
CA LEU A 160 -11.63 1.05 -3.89
C LEU A 160 -10.92 0.44 -5.09
N PHE A 161 -9.62 0.66 -5.19
CA PHE A 161 -8.75 -0.03 -6.12
C PHE A 161 -8.15 -1.26 -5.42
N VAL A 162 -8.42 -2.43 -5.99
CA VAL A 162 -7.87 -3.71 -5.55
C VAL A 162 -6.68 -4.03 -6.43
N CYS A 163 -5.50 -4.13 -5.81
CA CYS A 163 -4.24 -4.21 -6.52
C CYS A 163 -3.55 -5.55 -6.27
N ARG A 164 -3.20 -6.26 -7.34
CA ARG A 164 -2.33 -7.43 -7.28
C ARG A 164 -0.90 -6.97 -6.97
N ILE A 165 -0.23 -7.67 -6.06
CA ILE A 165 1.16 -7.40 -5.73
C ILE A 165 2.06 -8.04 -6.79
N ASP A 166 2.93 -7.22 -7.39
CA ASP A 166 3.89 -7.66 -8.39
C ASP A 166 5.21 -8.07 -7.75
N ARG A 167 5.65 -7.32 -6.73
CA ARG A 167 6.85 -7.62 -5.93
C ARG A 167 6.93 -6.77 -4.67
N VAL A 168 7.66 -7.26 -3.70
CA VAL A 168 7.99 -6.57 -2.46
C VAL A 168 9.51 -6.40 -2.35
N ALA A 169 9.94 -5.28 -1.79
CA ALA A 169 11.31 -5.07 -1.34
C ALA A 169 11.32 -4.68 0.12
N THR A 170 12.27 -5.19 0.88
CA THR A 170 12.41 -4.95 2.32
C THR A 170 13.82 -4.53 2.65
N PHE A 171 13.99 -3.73 3.70
CA PHE A 171 15.29 -3.29 4.18
C PHE A 171 15.27 -3.08 5.70
N GLY A 172 16.39 -3.40 6.33
CA GLY A 172 16.69 -3.11 7.72
C GLY A 172 15.90 -3.93 8.72
N LYS A 173 16.02 -3.50 9.97
CA LYS A 173 15.33 -4.10 11.13
C LYS A 173 14.82 -2.98 12.04
N PRO A 174 13.85 -3.26 12.94
CA PRO A 174 13.35 -2.30 13.93
C PRO A 174 14.44 -1.66 14.75
#